data_942c9e12faf2371a7551f77e57b98733
#
_entry.id   942c9e12faf2371a7551f77e57b98733
#
_cell.length_a   1.000
_cell.length_b   1.000
_cell.length_c   1.000
_cell.angle_alpha   90.00
_cell.angle_beta   90.00
_cell.angle_gamma   90.00
#
_symmetry.space_group_name_H-M   'P 1'
#
loop_
_entity.id
_entity.type
_entity.pdbx_description
1 polymer ?
#
loop_
_entity_poly.entity_id
_entity_poly.type
_entity_poly.pdbx_seq_one_letter_code
_entity_poly.pdbx_strand_id
1 'polypeptide(L)'
;MGKLRYLISSQGKFHSFEVARILYSRNQLIKIISGHPWFKLKKQNIPQDYVEHFGLFQVLTHLILKTQLFYGKKFVDYLIKLNCEKVDQLACKYIDQADVLLSMSGAGLKSGKKMIANNKIYI
;
A
#
# COMPACT_ATOMS: atom_id res chain seq x y z
N MET A 1 3.49 -28.41 2.59
CA MET A 1 3.03 -27.12 3.15
C MET A 1 2.79 -26.11 2.04
N GLY A 2 1.66 -25.43 2.06
CA GLY A 2 1.39 -24.34 1.12
C GLY A 2 2.35 -23.18 1.32
N LYS A 3 2.65 -22.47 0.23
CA LYS A 3 3.44 -21.25 0.32
C LYS A 3 2.63 -20.14 1.00
N LEU A 4 3.27 -19.35 1.85
CA LEU A 4 2.65 -18.17 2.45
C LEU A 4 2.34 -17.14 1.36
N ARG A 5 1.18 -16.50 1.49
CA ARG A 5 0.73 -15.45 0.58
C ARG A 5 0.83 -14.08 1.25
N TYR A 6 1.42 -13.16 0.55
CA TYR A 6 1.78 -11.84 1.08
C TYR A 6 0.93 -10.74 0.47
N LEU A 7 0.46 -9.85 1.33
CA LEU A 7 -0.14 -8.58 0.97
C LEU A 7 0.81 -7.48 1.43
N ILE A 8 1.07 -6.49 0.57
CA ILE A 8 1.93 -5.35 0.90
C ILE A 8 1.09 -4.09 0.86
N SER A 9 1.19 -3.26 1.91
CA SER A 9 0.60 -1.92 1.93
C SER A 9 1.68 -0.88 2.18
N SER A 10 1.75 0.11 1.29
CA SER A 10 2.78 1.15 1.34
C SER A 10 2.23 2.46 0.81
N GLN A 11 2.45 3.55 1.55
CA GLN A 11 2.10 4.87 1.06
C GLN A 11 3.04 5.33 -0.06
N GLY A 12 4.31 5.00 0.03
CA GLY A 12 5.34 5.42 -0.92
C GLY A 12 5.89 4.28 -1.75
N LYS A 13 6.89 4.58 -2.54
CA LYS A 13 7.59 3.57 -3.33
C LYS A 13 8.53 2.72 -2.48
N PHE A 14 9.40 3.35 -1.74
CA PHE A 14 10.44 2.72 -0.92
C PHE A 14 10.93 1.38 -1.50
N HIS A 15 11.40 0.50 -0.67
CA HIS A 15 11.83 -0.85 -1.07
C HIS A 15 10.66 -1.84 -1.21
N SER A 16 9.43 -1.41 -0.94
CA SER A 16 8.26 -2.28 -1.01
C SER A 16 8.03 -2.89 -2.38
N PHE A 17 8.33 -2.17 -3.46
CA PHE A 17 8.23 -2.71 -4.82
C PHE A 17 9.32 -3.74 -5.13
N GLU A 18 10.50 -3.61 -4.56
CA GLU A 18 11.56 -4.62 -4.69
C GLU A 18 11.14 -5.93 -4.03
N VAL A 19 10.61 -5.84 -2.82
CA VAL A 19 10.05 -7.00 -2.10
C VAL A 19 8.89 -7.60 -2.88
N ALA A 20 7.99 -6.76 -3.41
CA ALA A 20 6.85 -7.21 -4.21
C ALA A 20 7.30 -7.99 -5.46
N ARG A 21 8.34 -7.52 -6.17
CA ARG A 21 8.88 -8.24 -7.34
C ARG A 21 9.40 -9.63 -6.98
N ILE A 22 10.11 -9.73 -5.85
CA ILE A 22 10.62 -11.02 -5.36
C ILE A 22 9.46 -11.96 -5.03
N LEU A 23 8.47 -11.48 -4.32
CA LEU A 23 7.29 -12.27 -3.95
C LEU A 23 6.46 -12.65 -5.17
N TYR A 24 6.33 -11.75 -6.14
CA TYR A 24 5.66 -12.05 -7.40
C TYR A 24 6.37 -13.18 -8.16
N SER A 25 7.69 -13.11 -8.29
CA SER A 25 8.47 -14.16 -8.99
C SER A 25 8.36 -15.53 -8.32
N ARG A 26 8.03 -15.57 -7.03
CA ARG A 26 7.82 -16.80 -6.26
C ARG A 26 6.36 -17.25 -6.20
N ASN A 27 5.45 -16.56 -6.89
CA ASN A 27 4.01 -16.78 -6.83
C ASN A 27 3.43 -16.67 -5.40
N GLN A 28 3.97 -15.75 -4.63
CA GLN A 28 3.57 -15.50 -3.24
C GLN A 28 2.93 -14.13 -3.02
N LEU A 29 2.92 -13.25 -4.02
CA LEU A 29 2.31 -11.92 -3.91
C LEU A 29 0.82 -12.00 -4.24
N ILE A 30 -0.02 -11.47 -3.36
CA ILE A 30 -1.46 -11.28 -3.63
C ILE A 30 -1.66 -9.93 -4.31
N LYS A 31 -1.31 -8.86 -3.60
CA LYS A 31 -1.42 -7.48 -4.05
C LYS A 31 -0.37 -6.62 -3.37
N ILE A 32 0.02 -5.55 -4.03
CA ILE A 32 0.68 -4.41 -3.41
C ILE A 32 -0.24 -3.20 -3.54
N ILE A 33 -0.55 -2.57 -2.40
CA ILE A 33 -1.35 -1.37 -2.33
C ILE A 33 -0.41 -0.19 -2.15
N SER A 34 -0.46 0.75 -3.07
CA SER A 34 0.45 1.89 -3.08
C SER A 34 -0.29 3.21 -2.98
N GLY A 35 0.26 4.13 -2.21
CA GLY A 35 -0.16 5.53 -2.17
C GLY A 35 0.32 6.36 -3.35
N HIS A 36 1.17 5.83 -4.22
CA HIS A 36 1.61 6.53 -5.43
C HIS A 36 0.61 6.42 -6.57
N PRO A 37 0.45 7.48 -7.40
CA PRO A 37 -0.38 7.41 -8.60
C PRO A 37 0.11 6.32 -9.57
N TRP A 38 -0.84 5.69 -10.26
CA TRP A 38 -0.58 4.58 -11.18
C TRP A 38 0.47 4.92 -12.26
N PHE A 39 0.48 6.15 -12.77
CA PHE A 39 1.45 6.56 -13.80
C PHE A 39 2.90 6.62 -13.29
N LYS A 40 3.09 6.69 -11.98
CA LYS A 40 4.42 6.62 -11.34
C LYS A 40 4.90 5.18 -11.14
N LEU A 41 4.01 4.21 -11.28
CA LEU A 41 4.28 2.81 -10.98
C LEU A 41 4.59 1.96 -12.20
N LYS A 42 4.44 2.51 -13.42
CA LYS A 42 4.67 1.77 -14.67
C LYS A 42 6.07 1.14 -14.79
N LYS A 43 7.08 1.78 -14.20
CA LYS A 43 8.47 1.32 -14.27
C LYS A 43 8.83 0.28 -13.20
N GLN A 44 7.88 -0.14 -12.38
CA GLN A 44 8.16 -1.05 -11.28
C GLN A 44 8.17 -2.54 -11.68
N ASN A 45 7.85 -2.85 -12.94
CA ASN A 45 7.90 -4.21 -13.50
C ASN A 45 7.03 -5.22 -12.74
N ILE A 46 5.87 -4.78 -12.24
CA ILE A 46 4.85 -5.64 -11.64
C ILE A 46 3.59 -5.49 -12.47
N PRO A 47 2.91 -6.60 -12.85
CA PRO A 47 1.65 -6.52 -13.58
C PRO A 47 0.62 -5.67 -12.84
N GLN A 48 -0.17 -4.87 -13.59
CA GLN A 48 -1.16 -3.96 -13.01
C GLN A 48 -2.21 -4.70 -12.15
N ASP A 49 -2.51 -5.94 -12.47
CA ASP A 49 -3.45 -6.76 -11.70
C ASP A 49 -2.99 -6.98 -10.24
N TYR A 50 -1.70 -6.86 -9.98
CA TYR A 50 -1.12 -7.00 -8.65
C TYR A 50 -0.94 -5.67 -7.91
N VAL A 51 -1.25 -4.54 -8.56
CA VAL A 51 -1.12 -3.21 -7.97
C VAL A 51 -2.50 -2.61 -7.76
N GLU A 52 -2.80 -2.25 -6.53
CA GLU A 52 -4.05 -1.56 -6.17
C GLU A 52 -3.76 -0.09 -5.90
N HIS A 53 -4.62 0.80 -6.39
CA HIS A 53 -4.54 2.24 -6.17
C HIS A 53 -5.95 2.83 -6.05
N PHE A 54 -6.07 4.08 -5.60
CA PHE A 54 -7.38 4.69 -5.32
C PHE A 54 -7.69 5.92 -6.20
N GLY A 55 -7.22 5.90 -7.45
CA GLY A 55 -7.69 6.76 -8.53
C GLY A 55 -7.38 8.25 -8.39
N LEU A 56 -8.36 9.09 -8.73
CA LEU A 56 -8.18 10.55 -8.85
C LEU A 56 -7.73 11.21 -7.54
N PHE A 57 -8.25 10.78 -6.41
CA PHE A 57 -7.83 11.32 -5.10
C PHE A 57 -6.32 11.16 -4.88
N GLN A 58 -5.76 10.03 -5.28
CA GLN A 58 -4.33 9.76 -5.20
C GLN A 58 -3.51 10.71 -6.07
N VAL A 59 -3.98 10.99 -7.27
CA VAL A 59 -3.33 11.94 -8.19
C VAL A 59 -3.36 13.35 -7.60
N LEU A 60 -4.52 13.78 -7.10
CA LEU A 60 -4.68 15.12 -6.50
C LEU A 60 -3.79 15.29 -5.26
N THR A 61 -3.77 14.33 -4.37
CA THR A 61 -2.90 14.40 -3.18
C THR A 61 -1.43 14.42 -3.55
N HIS A 62 -1.03 13.66 -4.56
CA HIS A 62 0.35 13.67 -5.05
C HIS A 62 0.77 15.04 -5.60
N LEU A 63 -0.11 15.67 -6.40
CA LEU A 63 0.13 17.00 -6.95
C LEU A 63 0.24 18.06 -5.85
N ILE A 64 -0.65 18.03 -4.88
CA ILE A 64 -0.65 18.96 -3.75
C ILE A 64 0.63 18.81 -2.93
N LEU A 65 1.03 17.58 -2.62
CA LEU A 65 2.26 17.31 -1.86
C LEU A 65 3.52 17.74 -2.62
N LYS A 66 3.50 17.63 -3.94
CA LYS A 66 4.62 18.03 -4.79
C LYS A 66 4.78 19.56 -4.87
N THR A 67 3.67 20.29 -4.80
CA THR A 67 3.63 21.75 -5.00
C THR A 67 3.66 22.54 -3.70
N GLN A 68 4.05 22.04 -2.60
CA GLN A 68 4.02 22.51 -1.19
C GLN A 68 4.03 24.03 -0.92
N LEU A 69 4.22 24.86 -1.94
CA LEU A 69 4.43 26.29 -1.85
C LEU A 69 3.21 27.10 -1.33
N PHE A 70 2.00 26.55 -1.39
CA PHE A 70 0.75 27.28 -1.10
C PHE A 70 -0.06 26.69 0.06
N TYR A 71 0.42 25.61 0.68
CA TYR A 71 -0.36 24.87 1.69
C TYR A 71 0.39 24.83 3.03
N GLY A 72 -0.31 25.10 4.11
CA GLY A 72 0.24 25.00 5.45
C GLY A 72 0.61 23.56 5.82
N LYS A 73 1.57 23.40 6.73
CA LYS A 73 2.02 22.09 7.22
C LYS A 73 0.88 21.21 7.74
N LYS A 74 -0.07 21.80 8.47
CA LYS A 74 -1.24 21.07 9.01
C LYS A 74 -2.10 20.44 7.91
N PHE A 75 -2.28 21.14 6.79
CA PHE A 75 -3.05 20.64 5.65
C PHE A 75 -2.31 19.49 4.96
N VAL A 76 -1.01 19.63 4.76
CA VAL A 76 -0.16 18.59 4.17
C VAL A 76 -0.18 17.33 5.05
N ASP A 77 -0.01 17.48 6.36
CA ASP A 77 -0.05 16.35 7.31
C ASP A 77 -1.42 15.66 7.29
N TYR A 78 -2.49 16.43 7.16
CA TYR A 78 -3.86 15.89 7.05
C TYR A 78 -4.02 15.05 5.77
N LEU A 79 -3.51 15.54 4.64
CA LEU A 79 -3.56 14.79 3.36
C LEU A 79 -2.74 13.49 3.42
N ILE A 80 -1.56 13.54 4.03
CA ILE A 80 -0.74 12.34 4.23
C ILE A 80 -1.51 11.31 5.06
N LYS A 81 -2.14 11.76 6.14
CA LYS A 81 -2.95 10.91 7.00
C LYS A 81 -4.10 10.26 6.23
N LEU A 82 -4.85 11.05 5.45
CA LEU A 82 -5.93 10.52 4.62
C LEU A 82 -5.44 9.50 3.60
N ASN A 83 -4.28 9.76 3.00
CA ASN A 83 -3.67 8.84 2.04
C ASN A 83 -3.32 7.50 2.70
N CYS A 84 -2.71 7.54 3.88
CA CYS A 84 -2.40 6.34 4.66
C CYS A 84 -3.67 5.57 5.04
N GLU A 85 -4.73 6.27 5.46
CA GLU A 85 -6.02 5.63 5.79
C GLU A 85 -6.66 4.95 4.59
N LYS A 86 -6.57 5.54 3.40
CA LYS A 86 -7.10 4.92 2.18
C LYS A 86 -6.31 3.68 1.78
N VAL A 87 -4.99 3.72 1.88
CA VAL A 87 -4.14 2.55 1.64
C VAL A 87 -4.53 1.43 2.61
N ASP A 88 -4.70 1.75 3.87
CA ASP A 88 -5.09 0.80 4.91
C ASP A 88 -6.50 0.20 4.66
N GLN A 89 -7.46 1.01 4.24
CA GLN A 89 -8.80 0.53 3.87
C GLN A 89 -8.76 -0.45 2.70
N LEU A 90 -7.95 -0.16 1.68
CA LEU A 90 -7.78 -1.06 0.53
C LEU A 90 -7.13 -2.37 0.95
N ALA A 91 -6.14 -2.32 1.85
CA ALA A 91 -5.52 -3.51 2.39
C ALA A 91 -6.53 -4.42 3.09
N CYS A 92 -7.50 -3.85 3.80
CA CYS A 92 -8.54 -4.61 4.49
C CYS A 92 -9.37 -5.51 3.57
N LYS A 93 -9.49 -5.16 2.29
CA LYS A 93 -10.23 -5.98 1.31
C LYS A 93 -9.56 -7.31 0.99
N TYR A 94 -8.26 -7.44 1.20
CA TYR A 94 -7.47 -8.59 0.80
C TYR A 94 -6.99 -9.45 1.97
N ILE A 95 -7.33 -9.08 3.20
CA ILE A 95 -6.84 -9.76 4.40
C ILE A 95 -7.24 -11.23 4.44
N ASP A 96 -8.45 -11.57 4.00
CA ASP A 96 -8.93 -12.96 3.99
C ASP A 96 -8.09 -13.86 3.07
N GLN A 97 -7.49 -13.27 2.02
CA GLN A 97 -6.66 -13.99 1.05
C GLN A 97 -5.20 -14.10 1.50
N ALA A 98 -4.77 -13.25 2.43
CA ALA A 98 -3.38 -13.13 2.85
C ALA A 98 -3.07 -13.98 4.09
N ASP A 99 -1.86 -14.49 4.15
CA ASP A 99 -1.30 -15.12 5.35
C ASP A 99 -0.40 -14.14 6.10
N VAL A 100 0.24 -13.23 5.36
CA VAL A 100 1.16 -12.22 5.90
C VAL A 100 0.83 -10.84 5.32
N LEU A 101 0.74 -9.84 6.17
CA LEU A 101 0.68 -8.43 5.78
C LEU A 101 2.01 -7.74 6.09
N LEU A 102 2.65 -7.21 5.06
CA LEU A 102 3.80 -6.31 5.19
C LEU A 102 3.32 -4.88 5.02
N SER A 103 3.39 -4.08 6.07
CA SER A 103 2.89 -2.71 6.05
C SER A 103 3.98 -1.72 6.41
N MET A 104 4.08 -0.67 5.61
CA MET A 104 4.94 0.47 5.96
C MET A 104 4.27 1.32 7.04
N SER A 105 5.09 2.02 7.82
CA SER A 105 4.63 2.87 8.91
C SER A 105 3.49 3.80 8.48
N GLY A 106 2.43 3.82 9.26
CA GLY A 106 1.24 4.64 9.03
C GLY A 106 0.20 4.07 8.08
N ALA A 107 0.47 2.97 7.40
CA ALA A 107 -0.41 2.42 6.36
C ALA A 107 -1.02 1.06 6.72
N GLY A 108 -1.03 0.68 7.98
CA GLY A 108 -1.46 -0.67 8.37
C GLY A 108 -2.18 -0.78 9.70
N LEU A 109 -2.74 0.30 10.23
CA LEU A 109 -3.35 0.26 11.57
C LEU A 109 -4.58 -0.65 11.63
N LYS A 110 -5.56 -0.44 10.75
CA LYS A 110 -6.80 -1.24 10.71
C LYS A 110 -6.55 -2.63 10.17
N SER A 111 -5.83 -2.72 9.07
CA SER A 111 -5.51 -4.00 8.43
C SER A 111 -4.63 -4.87 9.34
N GLY A 112 -3.64 -4.29 10.02
CA GLY A 112 -2.81 -4.99 10.98
C GLY A 112 -3.61 -5.56 12.16
N LYS A 113 -4.53 -4.77 12.70
CA LYS A 113 -5.44 -5.23 13.77
C LYS A 113 -6.29 -6.42 13.31
N LYS A 114 -6.82 -6.36 12.09
CA LYS A 114 -7.60 -7.48 11.51
C LYS A 114 -6.75 -8.73 11.32
N MET A 115 -5.50 -8.57 10.87
CA MET A 115 -4.57 -9.69 10.71
C MET A 115 -4.35 -10.39 12.05
N ILE A 116 -4.06 -9.62 13.09
CA ILE A 116 -3.84 -10.17 14.45
C ILE A 116 -5.11 -10.84 14.96
N ALA A 117 -6.27 -10.22 14.79
CA ALA A 117 -7.55 -10.80 15.21
C ALA A 117 -7.86 -12.13 14.52
N ASN A 118 -7.37 -12.35 13.30
CA ASN A 118 -7.52 -13.57 12.52
C ASN A 118 -6.36 -14.56 12.72
N ASN A 119 -5.50 -14.35 13.71
CA ASN A 119 -4.30 -15.16 13.98
C ASN A 119 -3.34 -15.25 12.78
N LYS A 120 -3.26 -14.17 12.00
CA LYS A 120 -2.36 -14.06 10.85
C LYS A 120 -1.14 -13.20 11.20
N ILE A 121 -0.13 -13.23 10.33
CA ILE A 121 1.14 -12.52 10.57
C ILE A 121 1.04 -11.08 10.07
N TYR A 122 1.42 -10.15 10.93
CA TYR A 122 1.53 -8.73 10.61
C TYR A 122 2.96 -8.24 10.89
N ILE A 123 3.59 -7.61 9.90
CA ILE A 123 4.95 -7.07 9.99
C ILE A 123 4.95 -5.61 9.54
#